data_e74081992be4dab71927e774a68b2cb5
#
_entry.id   e74081992be4dab71927e774a68b2cb5
#
_cell.length_a   1.000
_cell.length_b   1.000
_cell.length_c   1.000
_cell.angle_alpha   90.00
_cell.angle_beta   90.00
_cell.angle_gamma   90.00
#
_symmetry.space_group_name_H-M   'P 1'
#
loop_
_entity.id
_entity.type
_entity.pdbx_description
1 polymer ?
#
loop_
_entity_poly.entity_id
_entity_poly.type
_entity_poly.pdbx_seq_one_letter_code
_entity_poly.pdbx_strand_id
1 'polypeptide(L)'
;MGGEFMPTRATDIVSKIIYFTILRKNCLQRLGDKIGVSFEYVPVLQHISNNPGCIQADISNKLKITPSAVTQSTKKLETAGLIKKEFDSSNLRIKKMYITDKGEKMLENGKIIFDEVDDIMFKGISDEEINQLNMLIDKVNKNISAYSPDLDEKHLPWQFNEK
;
A
#
# COMPACT_ATOMS: atom_id res chain seq x y z
N MET A 1 18.97 39.11 3.75
CA MET A 1 19.95 38.19 3.17
C MET A 1 19.28 36.85 3.02
N GLY A 2 18.73 36.58 1.83
CA GLY A 2 18.17 35.28 1.48
C GLY A 2 19.31 34.35 1.10
N GLY A 3 19.70 33.46 2.01
CA GLY A 3 20.60 32.38 1.67
C GLY A 3 19.91 31.44 0.67
N GLU A 4 20.38 31.37 -0.56
CA GLU A 4 19.97 30.33 -1.50
C GLU A 4 20.24 28.98 -0.83
N PHE A 5 19.18 28.23 -0.59
CA PHE A 5 19.27 26.85 -0.11
C PHE A 5 19.87 26.00 -1.25
N MET A 6 21.19 25.79 -1.20
CA MET A 6 21.84 24.84 -2.11
C MET A 6 21.41 23.43 -1.72
N PRO A 7 20.68 22.69 -2.59
CA PRO A 7 20.31 21.32 -2.27
C PRO A 7 21.56 20.46 -2.14
N THR A 8 21.70 19.78 -1.00
CA THR A 8 22.74 18.77 -0.82
C THR A 8 22.46 17.58 -1.74
N ARG A 9 23.48 16.74 -2.06
CA ARG A 9 23.28 15.49 -2.81
C ARG A 9 22.18 14.62 -2.21
N ALA A 10 22.03 14.63 -0.89
CA ALA A 10 20.97 13.93 -0.16
C ALA A 10 19.57 14.51 -0.46
N THR A 11 19.45 15.83 -0.56
CA THR A 11 18.18 16.49 -0.91
C THR A 11 17.73 16.13 -2.34
N ASP A 12 18.65 16.01 -3.29
CA ASP A 12 18.36 15.58 -4.65
C ASP A 12 17.83 14.14 -4.69
N ILE A 13 18.45 13.22 -3.94
CA ILE A 13 18.00 11.82 -3.83
C ILE A 13 16.60 11.75 -3.23
N VAL A 14 16.33 12.47 -2.13
CA VAL A 14 14.99 12.50 -1.50
C VAL A 14 13.94 13.03 -2.48
N SER A 15 14.24 14.09 -3.22
CA SER A 15 13.33 14.64 -4.25
C SER A 15 13.05 13.63 -5.36
N LYS A 16 14.04 12.87 -5.82
CA LYS A 16 13.86 11.80 -6.80
C LYS A 16 13.02 10.65 -6.26
N ILE A 17 13.20 10.27 -5.01
CA ILE A 17 12.37 9.23 -4.35
C ILE A 17 10.91 9.69 -4.28
N ILE A 18 10.66 10.94 -3.87
CA ILE A 18 9.31 11.50 -3.83
C ILE A 18 8.69 11.50 -5.23
N TYR A 19 9.42 11.98 -6.23
CA TYR A 19 8.94 12.01 -7.62
C TYR A 19 8.66 10.59 -8.15
N PHE A 20 9.54 9.64 -7.87
CA PHE A 20 9.34 8.23 -8.19
C PHE A 20 8.04 7.67 -7.59
N THR A 21 7.75 7.94 -6.31
CA THR A 21 6.52 7.48 -5.67
C THR A 21 5.27 8.05 -6.33
N ILE A 22 5.32 9.32 -6.76
CA ILE A 22 4.24 9.98 -7.51
C ILE A 22 4.05 9.32 -8.89
N LEU A 23 5.14 9.11 -9.63
CA LEU A 23 5.09 8.45 -10.94
C LEU A 23 4.51 7.04 -10.84
N ARG A 24 4.99 6.23 -9.89
CA ARG A 24 4.50 4.88 -9.66
C ARG A 24 3.00 4.88 -9.35
N LYS A 25 2.57 5.74 -8.43
CA LYS A 25 1.14 5.90 -8.09
C LYS A 25 0.29 6.24 -9.32
N ASN A 26 0.75 7.19 -10.15
CA ASN A 26 0.03 7.60 -11.35
C ASN A 26 -0.03 6.47 -12.39
N CYS A 27 1.04 5.69 -12.53
CA CYS A 27 1.09 4.55 -13.45
C CYS A 27 0.08 3.49 -13.01
N LEU A 28 0.11 3.08 -11.74
CA LEU A 28 -0.85 2.14 -11.15
C LEU A 28 -2.30 2.61 -11.36
N GLN A 29 -2.59 3.90 -11.09
CA GLN A 29 -3.93 4.44 -11.28
C GLN A 29 -4.38 4.35 -12.73
N ARG A 30 -3.53 4.76 -13.69
CA ARG A 30 -3.85 4.73 -15.12
C ARG A 30 -4.11 3.32 -15.65
N LEU A 31 -3.32 2.35 -15.22
CA LEU A 31 -3.50 0.96 -15.61
C LEU A 31 -4.72 0.34 -14.93
N GLY A 32 -4.89 0.61 -13.64
CA GLY A 32 -6.04 0.15 -12.87
C GLY A 32 -7.38 0.66 -13.41
N ASP A 33 -7.44 1.93 -13.81
CA ASP A 33 -8.66 2.52 -14.38
C ASP A 33 -9.14 1.79 -15.64
N LYS A 34 -8.20 1.25 -16.44
CA LYS A 34 -8.54 0.47 -17.66
C LYS A 34 -9.29 -0.81 -17.34
N ILE A 35 -9.10 -1.38 -16.18
CA ILE A 35 -9.70 -2.66 -15.76
C ILE A 35 -10.62 -2.53 -14.55
N GLY A 36 -10.94 -1.29 -14.15
CA GLY A 36 -11.85 -1.00 -13.04
C GLY A 36 -11.28 -1.30 -11.66
N VAL A 37 -9.96 -1.32 -11.51
CA VAL A 37 -9.26 -1.51 -10.22
C VAL A 37 -8.90 -0.16 -9.61
N SER A 38 -9.39 0.09 -8.40
CA SER A 38 -8.97 1.27 -7.61
C SER A 38 -7.91 0.87 -6.60
N PHE A 39 -6.67 1.30 -6.83
CA PHE A 39 -5.54 1.00 -5.95
C PHE A 39 -5.59 1.69 -4.59
N GLU A 40 -6.43 2.71 -4.43
CA GLU A 40 -6.58 3.43 -3.16
C GLU A 40 -7.00 2.51 -2.00
N TYR A 41 -7.82 1.50 -2.30
CA TYR A 41 -8.38 0.61 -1.28
C TYR A 41 -7.76 -0.78 -1.24
N VAL A 42 -6.84 -1.08 -2.15
CA VAL A 42 -6.17 -2.39 -2.22
C VAL A 42 -5.55 -2.79 -0.88
N PRO A 43 -4.84 -1.92 -0.13
CA PRO A 43 -4.27 -2.30 1.17
C PRO A 43 -5.32 -2.71 2.20
N VAL A 44 -6.47 -2.02 2.22
CA VAL A 44 -7.58 -2.34 3.13
C VAL A 44 -8.24 -3.65 2.72
N LEU A 45 -8.48 -3.85 1.43
CA LEU A 45 -9.06 -5.06 0.88
C LEU A 45 -8.16 -6.28 1.11
N GLN A 46 -6.85 -6.13 0.88
CA GLN A 46 -5.85 -7.17 1.14
C GLN A 46 -5.80 -7.56 2.63
N HIS A 47 -5.87 -6.56 3.53
CA HIS A 47 -5.91 -6.86 4.97
C HIS A 47 -7.15 -7.67 5.33
N ILE A 48 -8.32 -7.34 4.78
CA ILE A 48 -9.58 -8.07 5.03
C ILE A 48 -9.51 -9.48 4.46
N SER A 49 -8.94 -9.68 3.27
CA SER A 49 -8.72 -11.00 2.67
C SER A 49 -7.83 -11.88 3.55
N ASN A 50 -6.72 -11.34 4.02
CA ASN A 50 -5.77 -12.06 4.87
C ASN A 50 -6.28 -12.33 6.30
N ASN A 51 -7.29 -11.58 6.77
CA ASN A 51 -7.82 -11.63 8.13
C ASN A 51 -9.36 -11.65 8.11
N PRO A 52 -10.00 -12.74 7.65
CA PRO A 52 -11.46 -12.84 7.62
C PRO A 52 -12.07 -12.61 9.01
N GLY A 53 -13.07 -11.76 9.10
CA GLY A 53 -13.71 -11.40 10.36
C GLY A 53 -13.01 -10.30 11.15
N CYS A 54 -11.99 -9.64 10.59
CA CYS A 54 -11.36 -8.48 11.22
C CYS A 54 -12.34 -7.32 11.40
N ILE A 55 -12.04 -6.43 12.34
CA ILE A 55 -12.82 -5.21 12.59
C ILE A 55 -12.04 -3.96 12.14
N GLN A 56 -12.71 -2.81 12.09
CA GLN A 56 -12.09 -1.56 11.64
C GLN A 56 -10.86 -1.15 12.48
N ALA A 57 -10.86 -1.46 13.78
CA ALA A 57 -9.73 -1.17 14.65
C ALA A 57 -8.46 -1.96 14.24
N ASP A 58 -8.63 -3.22 13.81
CA ASP A 58 -7.51 -4.05 13.35
C ASP A 58 -6.85 -3.44 12.12
N ILE A 59 -7.67 -2.95 11.17
CA ILE A 59 -7.21 -2.28 9.95
C ILE A 59 -6.46 -0.99 10.29
N SER A 60 -7.06 -0.15 11.17
CA SER A 60 -6.46 1.11 11.62
C SER A 60 -5.09 0.89 12.25
N ASN A 61 -5.00 -0.09 13.14
CA ASN A 61 -3.76 -0.44 13.85
C ASN A 61 -2.70 -0.99 12.90
N LYS A 62 -3.09 -1.89 11.99
CA LYS A 62 -2.16 -2.55 11.05
C LYS A 62 -1.65 -1.61 9.98
N LEU A 63 -2.54 -0.83 9.36
CA LEU A 63 -2.18 0.05 8.25
C LEU A 63 -1.74 1.46 8.70
N LYS A 64 -1.77 1.74 10.02
CA LYS A 64 -1.41 3.06 10.59
C LYS A 64 -2.16 4.23 9.94
N ILE A 65 -3.43 3.99 9.58
CA ILE A 65 -4.35 5.01 9.04
C ILE A 65 -5.43 5.36 10.05
N THR A 66 -6.03 6.55 9.92
CA THR A 66 -7.03 7.04 10.88
C THR A 66 -8.31 6.20 10.84
N PRO A 67 -9.03 6.06 11.98
CA PRO A 67 -10.33 5.39 12.01
C PRO A 67 -11.34 5.96 10.99
N SER A 68 -11.27 7.27 10.73
CA SER A 68 -12.11 7.94 9.72
C SER A 68 -11.77 7.44 8.30
N ALA A 69 -10.48 7.32 7.96
CA ALA A 69 -10.04 6.78 6.67
C ALA A 69 -10.48 5.32 6.48
N VAL A 70 -10.35 4.48 7.53
CA VAL A 70 -10.84 3.10 7.50
C VAL A 70 -12.34 3.04 7.27
N THR A 71 -13.11 3.90 7.97
CA THR A 71 -14.57 3.95 7.80
C THR A 71 -14.97 4.32 6.38
N GLN A 72 -14.32 5.33 5.78
CA GLN A 72 -14.57 5.72 4.39
C GLN A 72 -14.20 4.60 3.41
N SER A 73 -13.02 4.01 3.54
CA SER A 73 -12.55 2.94 2.67
C SER A 73 -13.47 1.72 2.73
N THR A 74 -13.80 1.25 3.95
CA THR A 74 -14.67 0.08 4.12
C THR A 74 -16.11 0.33 3.65
N LYS A 75 -16.61 1.58 3.75
CA LYS A 75 -17.91 1.96 3.19
C LYS A 75 -17.90 1.89 1.66
N LYS A 76 -16.86 2.41 1.01
CA LYS A 76 -16.71 2.37 -0.45
C LYS A 76 -16.54 0.93 -0.96
N LEU A 77 -15.73 0.12 -0.28
CA LEU A 77 -15.56 -1.30 -0.61
C LEU A 77 -16.88 -2.09 -0.48
N GLU A 78 -17.66 -1.85 0.58
CA GLU A 78 -18.96 -2.46 0.79
C GLU A 78 -19.97 -2.04 -0.28
N THR A 79 -20.05 -0.74 -0.60
CA THR A 79 -20.92 -0.20 -1.66
C THR A 79 -20.54 -0.78 -3.04
N ALA A 80 -19.25 -1.02 -3.30
CA ALA A 80 -18.77 -1.66 -4.52
C ALA A 80 -19.01 -3.19 -4.53
N GLY A 81 -19.46 -3.78 -3.43
CA GLY A 81 -19.69 -5.21 -3.27
C GLY A 81 -18.41 -6.03 -3.19
N LEU A 82 -17.29 -5.42 -2.80
CA LEU A 82 -15.99 -6.07 -2.67
C LEU A 82 -15.79 -6.71 -1.29
N ILE A 83 -16.50 -6.21 -0.28
CA ILE A 83 -16.57 -6.78 1.07
C ILE A 83 -18.02 -6.87 1.52
N LYS A 84 -18.27 -7.73 2.50
CA LYS A 84 -19.50 -7.76 3.29
C LYS A 84 -19.19 -7.51 4.76
N LYS A 85 -20.16 -6.95 5.49
CA LYS A 85 -20.10 -6.74 6.93
C LYS A 85 -21.18 -7.58 7.60
N GLU A 86 -20.81 -8.30 8.64
CA GLU A 86 -21.70 -9.12 9.44
C GLU A 86 -21.60 -8.69 10.91
N PHE A 87 -22.73 -8.70 11.62
CA PHE A 87 -22.71 -8.46 13.06
C PHE A 87 -22.12 -9.68 13.78
N ASP A 88 -21.29 -9.41 14.78
CA ASP A 88 -20.82 -10.48 15.67
C ASP A 88 -22.00 -11.05 16.47
N SER A 89 -22.13 -12.39 16.50
CA SER A 89 -23.23 -13.07 17.18
C SER A 89 -23.23 -12.86 18.70
N SER A 90 -22.08 -12.59 19.28
CA SER A 90 -21.91 -12.36 20.73
C SER A 90 -21.99 -10.88 21.09
N ASN A 91 -21.78 -9.96 20.15
CA ASN A 91 -21.81 -8.53 20.37
C ASN A 91 -22.25 -7.76 19.10
N LEU A 92 -23.52 -7.44 19.02
CA LEU A 92 -24.13 -6.74 17.88
C LEU A 92 -23.58 -5.31 17.63
N ARG A 93 -22.72 -4.78 18.50
CA ARG A 93 -22.01 -3.51 18.26
C ARG A 93 -20.77 -3.69 17.39
N ILE A 94 -20.28 -4.93 17.28
CA ILE A 94 -19.09 -5.27 16.48
C ILE A 94 -19.54 -5.71 15.09
N LYS A 95 -18.94 -5.12 14.06
CA LYS A 95 -19.10 -5.52 12.65
C LYS A 95 -17.82 -6.15 12.15
N LYS A 96 -17.90 -7.44 11.85
CA LYS A 96 -16.83 -8.23 11.22
C LYS A 96 -16.88 -8.06 9.72
N MET A 97 -15.71 -8.01 9.09
CA MET A 97 -15.59 -7.80 7.64
C MET A 97 -15.03 -9.04 6.97
N TYR A 98 -15.57 -9.32 5.79
CA TYR A 98 -15.18 -10.44 4.94
C TYR A 98 -15.08 -9.98 3.50
N ILE A 99 -14.09 -10.49 2.78
CA ILE A 99 -13.98 -10.25 1.36
C ILE A 99 -15.04 -11.07 0.60
N THR A 100 -15.46 -10.59 -0.56
CA THR A 100 -16.37 -11.32 -1.47
C THR A 100 -15.57 -11.89 -2.65
N ASP A 101 -16.17 -12.83 -3.42
CA ASP A 101 -15.55 -13.36 -4.64
C ASP A 101 -15.19 -12.23 -5.64
N LYS A 102 -15.99 -11.16 -5.68
CA LYS A 102 -15.69 -9.96 -6.47
C LYS A 102 -14.47 -9.23 -5.93
N GLY A 103 -14.32 -9.19 -4.61
CA GLY A 103 -13.17 -8.60 -3.94
C GLY A 103 -11.88 -9.38 -4.22
N GLU A 104 -11.93 -10.71 -4.14
CA GLU A 104 -10.79 -11.58 -4.46
C GLU A 104 -10.33 -11.38 -5.91
N LYS A 105 -11.26 -11.41 -6.87
CA LYS A 105 -10.95 -11.13 -8.28
C LYS A 105 -10.34 -9.75 -8.49
N MET A 106 -10.76 -8.74 -7.72
CA MET A 106 -10.15 -7.41 -7.77
C MET A 106 -8.70 -7.44 -7.28
N LEU A 107 -8.39 -8.20 -6.22
CA LEU A 107 -7.02 -8.37 -5.74
C LEU A 107 -6.13 -9.10 -6.74
N GLU A 108 -6.64 -10.17 -7.36
CA GLU A 108 -5.93 -10.91 -8.42
C GLU A 108 -5.58 -9.98 -9.60
N ASN A 109 -6.57 -9.23 -10.11
CA ASN A 109 -6.35 -8.25 -11.16
C ASN A 109 -5.38 -7.14 -10.74
N GLY A 110 -5.48 -6.69 -9.49
CA GLY A 110 -4.56 -5.72 -8.91
C GLY A 110 -3.11 -6.22 -8.92
N LYS A 111 -2.88 -7.49 -8.58
CA LYS A 111 -1.54 -8.10 -8.62
C LYS A 111 -0.95 -8.04 -10.02
N ILE A 112 -1.71 -8.42 -11.06
CA ILE A 112 -1.25 -8.36 -12.46
C ILE A 112 -0.78 -6.94 -12.83
N ILE A 113 -1.52 -5.91 -12.41
CA ILE A 113 -1.13 -4.51 -12.68
C ILE A 113 0.13 -4.11 -11.90
N PHE A 114 0.30 -4.60 -10.66
CA PHE A 114 1.54 -4.34 -9.91
C PHE A 114 2.75 -4.94 -10.62
N ASP A 115 2.64 -6.21 -11.05
CA ASP A 115 3.69 -6.91 -11.78
C ASP A 115 4.03 -6.17 -13.10
N GLU A 116 3.00 -5.72 -13.87
CA GLU A 116 3.20 -4.93 -15.09
C GLU A 116 3.92 -3.59 -14.83
N VAL A 117 3.56 -2.89 -13.74
CA VAL A 117 4.20 -1.63 -13.36
C VAL A 117 5.65 -1.86 -12.95
N ASP A 118 5.92 -2.93 -12.20
CA ASP A 118 7.26 -3.27 -11.76
C ASP A 118 8.15 -3.63 -12.97
N ASP A 119 7.65 -4.39 -13.94
CA ASP A 119 8.34 -4.67 -15.21
C ASP A 119 8.66 -3.40 -15.99
N ILE A 120 7.72 -2.44 -16.05
CA ILE A 120 7.94 -1.14 -16.69
C ILE A 120 9.03 -0.35 -15.95
N MET A 121 8.99 -0.33 -14.62
CA MET A 121 9.91 0.46 -13.80
C MET A 121 11.34 -0.03 -13.89
N PHE A 122 11.55 -1.34 -13.92
CA PHE A 122 12.88 -1.95 -13.91
C PHE A 122 13.38 -2.33 -15.31
N LYS A 123 12.67 -1.96 -16.35
CA LYS A 123 13.07 -2.23 -17.73
C LYS A 123 14.45 -1.65 -18.04
N GLY A 124 15.39 -2.53 -18.40
CA GLY A 124 16.76 -2.14 -18.78
C GLY A 124 17.70 -1.92 -17.59
N ILE A 125 17.27 -2.27 -16.38
CA ILE A 125 18.10 -2.32 -15.17
C ILE A 125 18.51 -3.77 -14.95
N SER A 126 19.80 -4.04 -14.77
CA SER A 126 20.30 -5.40 -14.54
C SER A 126 20.03 -5.87 -13.11
N ASP A 127 20.07 -7.18 -12.88
CA ASP A 127 19.91 -7.77 -11.56
C ASP A 127 20.96 -7.26 -10.56
N GLU A 128 22.19 -7.01 -11.02
CA GLU A 128 23.25 -6.43 -10.19
C GLU A 128 22.91 -5.01 -9.74
N GLU A 129 22.37 -4.18 -10.65
CA GLU A 129 21.94 -2.81 -10.33
C GLU A 129 20.74 -2.80 -9.39
N ILE A 130 19.77 -3.73 -9.58
CA ILE A 130 18.64 -3.90 -8.66
C ILE A 130 19.15 -4.30 -7.26
N ASN A 131 20.08 -5.26 -7.17
CA ASN A 131 20.66 -5.67 -5.90
C ASN A 131 21.41 -4.53 -5.21
N GLN A 132 22.18 -3.73 -5.96
CA GLN A 132 22.87 -2.55 -5.43
C GLN A 132 21.89 -1.51 -4.91
N LEU A 133 20.80 -1.24 -5.66
CA LEU A 133 19.74 -0.32 -5.24
C LEU A 133 19.09 -0.77 -3.94
N ASN A 134 18.72 -2.04 -3.83
CA ASN A 134 18.15 -2.63 -2.61
C ASN A 134 19.09 -2.42 -1.42
N MET A 135 20.36 -2.80 -1.56
CA MET A 135 21.35 -2.63 -0.47
C MET A 135 21.51 -1.17 -0.02
N LEU A 136 21.45 -0.21 -0.95
CA LEU A 136 21.56 1.21 -0.64
C LEU A 136 20.29 1.73 0.07
N ILE A 137 19.12 1.32 -0.37
CA ILE A 137 17.85 1.68 0.26
C ILE A 137 17.77 1.10 1.66
N ASP A 138 18.14 -0.17 1.86
CA ASP A 138 18.18 -0.82 3.18
C ASP A 138 19.10 -0.07 4.14
N LYS A 139 20.27 0.34 3.66
CA LYS A 139 21.21 1.12 4.45
C LYS A 139 20.64 2.49 4.87
N VAL A 140 19.96 3.18 3.97
CA VAL A 140 19.29 4.46 4.26
C VAL A 140 18.14 4.24 5.26
N ASN A 141 17.31 3.23 5.05
CA ASN A 141 16.22 2.87 5.95
C ASN A 141 16.72 2.54 7.35
N LYS A 142 17.79 1.75 7.47
CA LYS A 142 18.40 1.41 8.74
C LYS A 142 18.91 2.66 9.48
N ASN A 143 19.50 3.62 8.77
CA ASN A 143 19.99 4.85 9.39
C ASN A 143 18.85 5.70 9.98
N ILE A 144 17.68 5.76 9.29
CA ILE A 144 16.56 6.60 9.74
C ILE A 144 15.62 5.88 10.71
N SER A 145 15.54 4.55 10.66
CA SER A 145 14.65 3.75 11.54
C SER A 145 14.97 3.93 13.04
N ALA A 146 16.22 4.23 13.37
CA ALA A 146 16.62 4.56 14.74
C ALA A 146 15.90 5.79 15.32
N TYR A 147 15.40 6.68 14.45
CA TYR A 147 14.67 7.90 14.82
C TYR A 147 13.14 7.74 14.65
N SER A 148 12.67 6.62 14.12
CA SER A 148 11.24 6.32 13.92
C SER A 148 10.94 4.86 14.29
N PRO A 149 11.11 4.47 15.55
CA PRO A 149 11.04 3.07 15.99
C PRO A 149 9.64 2.45 15.85
N ASP A 150 8.61 3.27 15.68
CA ASP A 150 7.21 2.82 15.55
C ASP A 150 6.84 2.35 14.13
N LEU A 151 7.76 2.51 13.15
CA LEU A 151 7.58 2.06 11.78
C LEU A 151 8.38 0.78 11.53
N ASP A 152 7.68 -0.35 11.47
CA ASP A 152 8.24 -1.64 11.05
C ASP A 152 7.94 -1.87 9.56
N GLU A 153 8.92 -2.35 8.78
CA GLU A 153 8.78 -2.70 7.36
C GLU A 153 7.64 -3.68 7.10
N LYS A 154 7.34 -4.57 8.06
CA LYS A 154 6.18 -5.48 8.04
C LYS A 154 4.82 -4.77 8.00
N HIS A 155 4.81 -3.45 8.17
CA HIS A 155 3.60 -2.63 8.16
C HIS A 155 3.41 -1.85 6.85
N LEU A 156 4.26 -2.07 5.84
CA LEU A 156 4.07 -1.45 4.52
C LEU A 156 2.79 -1.98 3.88
N PRO A 157 1.88 -1.09 3.44
CA PRO A 157 0.56 -1.47 2.97
C PRO A 157 0.55 -2.21 1.61
N TRP A 158 1.72 -2.38 0.97
CA TRP A 158 1.86 -2.90 -0.40
C TRP A 158 2.57 -4.25 -0.49
N GLN A 159 2.84 -4.92 0.62
CA GLN A 159 3.40 -6.26 0.57
C GLN A 159 2.30 -7.26 0.21
N PHE A 160 2.24 -7.63 -1.06
CA PHE A 160 1.58 -8.88 -1.47
C PHE A 160 2.46 -10.01 -0.93
N ASN A 161 2.14 -10.50 0.27
CA ASN A 161 2.82 -11.67 0.79
C ASN A 161 2.55 -12.83 -0.18
N GLU A 162 3.61 -13.37 -0.77
CA GLU A 162 3.57 -14.68 -1.39
C GLU A 162 3.10 -15.68 -0.32
N LYS A 163 1.98 -16.35 -0.62
CA LYS A 163 1.53 -17.51 0.16
C LYS A 163 2.30 -18.72 -0.29
#